data_da15e0c5ff2ddd90bb84bdafd561a6f3
#
_entry.id   da15e0c5ff2ddd90bb84bdafd561a6f3
#
_cell.length_a   1.000
_cell.length_b   1.000
_cell.length_c   1.000
_cell.angle_alpha   90.00
_cell.angle_beta   90.00
_cell.angle_gamma   90.00
#
_symmetry.space_group_name_H-M   'P 1'
#
loop_
_entity.id
_entity.type
_entity.pdbx_description
1 polymer ?
#
loop_
_entity_poly.entity_id
_entity_poly.type
_entity_poly.pdbx_seq_one_letter_code
_entity_poly.pdbx_strand_id
1 'polypeptide(L)' 'MRKHAGILLLLLAIPLPARAEDIGGVQVTPAEKSACGPDVIRLCRDMMPDVMAVFGCMKEKRPQLSAACDRVAKAHGL' A
#
# COMPACT_ATOMS: atom_id res chain seq x y z
N MET A 1 12.93 -46.52 4.49
CA MET A 1 12.89 -46.13 4.52
C MET A 1 12.50 -45.26 4.19
N ARG A 2 12.22 -44.57 3.90
CA ARG A 2 11.86 -43.87 3.59
C ARG A 2 11.15 -42.99 3.97
N LYS A 3 11.10 -42.24 4.46
CA LYS A 3 10.47 -41.35 4.99
C LYS A 3 10.87 -40.11 4.67
N HIS A 4 11.48 -39.66 3.77
CA HIS A 4 11.94 -38.36 3.56
C HIS A 4 11.02 -37.50 2.78
N ALA A 5 10.10 -38.03 2.07
CA ALA A 5 9.23 -37.26 1.20
C ALA A 5 8.38 -36.21 1.90
N GLY A 6 8.03 -36.48 3.14
CA GLY A 6 7.16 -35.55 3.85
C GLY A 6 7.77 -34.18 4.12
N ILE A 7 9.09 -34.13 4.15
CA ILE A 7 9.76 -32.88 4.48
C ILE A 7 9.63 -31.83 3.40
N LEU A 8 9.59 -32.29 2.15
CA LEU A 8 9.55 -31.36 1.03
C LEU A 8 8.29 -30.52 0.99
N LEU A 9 7.20 -31.08 1.51
CA LEU A 9 5.92 -30.40 1.43
C LEU A 9 5.90 -29.13 2.27
N LEU A 10 6.70 -29.08 3.30
CA LEU A 10 6.71 -27.94 4.18
C LEU A 10 7.22 -26.70 3.50
N LEU A 11 8.10 -26.86 2.54
CA LEU A 11 8.65 -25.71 1.83
C LEU A 11 7.63 -25.01 0.97
N LEU A 12 6.62 -25.73 0.55
CA LEU A 12 5.60 -25.17 -0.33
C LEU A 12 4.58 -24.35 0.43
N ALA A 13 4.59 -24.47 1.75
CA ALA A 13 3.62 -23.76 2.57
C ALA A 13 4.04 -22.33 2.91
N ILE A 14 5.20 -21.91 2.48
CA ILE A 14 5.69 -20.57 2.81
C ILE A 14 4.99 -19.55 1.93
N PRO A 15 4.23 -18.63 2.53
CA PRO A 15 3.56 -17.60 1.75
C PRO A 15 4.55 -16.58 1.23
N LEU A 16 4.25 -16.01 0.07
CA LEU A 16 5.06 -14.94 -0.48
C LEU A 16 4.65 -13.63 0.17
N PRO A 17 5.60 -12.78 0.50
CA PRO A 17 5.26 -11.48 1.06
C PRO A 17 4.58 -10.61 0.01
N ALA A 18 3.73 -9.71 0.45
CA ALA A 18 3.14 -8.73 -0.43
C ALA A 18 4.22 -7.80 -0.94
N ARG A 19 4.14 -7.45 -2.21
CA ARG A 19 5.13 -6.58 -2.82
C ARG A 19 4.62 -5.16 -2.89
N ALA A 20 5.49 -4.22 -2.56
CA ALA A 20 5.22 -2.82 -2.80
C ALA A 20 5.45 -2.52 -4.27
N GLU A 21 4.66 -1.63 -4.82
CA GLU A 21 4.85 -1.12 -6.17
C GLU A 21 5.54 0.22 -6.11
N ASP A 22 6.38 0.49 -7.09
CA ASP A 22 7.06 1.76 -7.22
C ASP A 22 6.20 2.64 -8.13
N ILE A 23 5.51 3.59 -7.55
CA ILE A 23 4.63 4.49 -8.28
C ILE A 23 5.21 5.90 -8.16
N GLY A 24 5.72 6.44 -9.27
CA GLY A 24 6.29 7.78 -9.26
C GLY A 24 7.44 7.93 -8.28
N GLY A 25 8.22 6.86 -8.07
CA GLY A 25 9.34 6.89 -7.13
C GLY A 25 8.95 6.58 -5.69
N VAL A 26 7.68 6.23 -5.45
CA VAL A 26 7.19 5.95 -4.11
C VAL A 26 6.79 4.49 -4.01
N GLN A 27 7.19 3.83 -2.94
CA GLN A 27 6.85 2.43 -2.69
C GLN A 27 5.49 2.36 -2.03
N VAL A 28 4.52 1.76 -2.71
CA VAL A 28 3.15 1.66 -2.22
C VAL A 28 2.71 0.21 -2.23
N THR A 29 2.22 -0.29 -1.10
CA THR A 29 1.71 -1.66 -1.01
C THR A 29 0.26 -1.71 -1.48
N PRO A 30 -0.24 -2.91 -1.86
CA PRO A 30 -1.66 -3.06 -2.19
C PRO A 30 -2.58 -2.66 -1.05
N ALA A 31 -2.19 -2.95 0.19
CA ALA A 31 -2.98 -2.57 1.36
C ALA A 31 -3.09 -1.05 1.48
N GLU A 32 -1.99 -0.35 1.20
CA GLU A 32 -1.99 1.12 1.23
C GLU A 32 -2.86 1.70 0.14
N LYS A 33 -2.83 1.11 -1.06
CA LYS A 33 -3.72 1.54 -2.13
C LYS A 33 -5.18 1.38 -1.74
N SER A 34 -5.52 0.26 -1.11
CA SER A 34 -6.89 0.03 -0.66
C SER A 34 -7.31 1.02 0.40
N ALA A 35 -6.39 1.33 1.31
CA ALA A 35 -6.68 2.25 2.41
C ALA A 35 -6.89 3.69 1.93
N CYS A 36 -6.13 4.13 0.94
CA CYS A 36 -6.16 5.52 0.49
C CYS A 36 -6.89 5.75 -0.82
N GLY A 37 -7.13 4.70 -1.62
CA GLY A 37 -7.76 4.85 -2.92
C GLY A 37 -9.06 5.65 -2.88
N PRO A 38 -10.03 5.27 -2.04
CA PRO A 38 -11.28 6.01 -1.96
C PRO A 38 -11.07 7.48 -1.56
N ASP A 39 -10.15 7.75 -0.64
CA ASP A 39 -9.88 9.12 -0.21
C ASP A 39 -9.26 9.94 -1.32
N VAL A 40 -8.33 9.36 -2.08
CA VAL A 40 -7.71 10.04 -3.20
C VAL A 40 -8.76 10.43 -4.24
N ILE A 41 -9.67 9.52 -4.55
CA ILE A 41 -10.73 9.80 -5.53
C ILE A 41 -11.66 10.87 -5.00
N ARG A 42 -11.98 10.83 -3.73
CA ARG A 42 -12.92 11.78 -3.13
C ARG A 42 -12.32 13.17 -2.96
N LEU A 43 -11.04 13.25 -2.61
CA LEU A 43 -10.43 14.51 -2.19
C LEU A 43 -9.41 15.06 -3.18
N CYS A 44 -8.73 14.20 -3.93
CA CYS A 44 -7.55 14.56 -4.70
C CYS A 44 -7.61 14.10 -6.15
N ARG A 45 -8.79 13.82 -6.66
CA ARG A 45 -8.97 13.29 -8.02
C ARG A 45 -8.26 14.14 -9.07
N ASP A 46 -8.33 15.47 -8.91
CA ASP A 46 -7.79 16.39 -9.91
C ASP A 46 -6.27 16.31 -9.99
N MET A 47 -5.62 15.74 -9.01
CA MET A 47 -4.16 15.61 -9.00
C MET A 47 -3.69 14.35 -9.72
N MET A 48 -4.59 13.41 -9.98
CA MET A 48 -4.21 12.16 -10.63
C MET A 48 -3.85 12.41 -12.09
N PRO A 49 -2.89 11.66 -12.63
CA PRO A 49 -2.16 10.57 -12.01
C PRO A 49 -0.81 10.97 -11.37
N ASP A 50 -0.60 12.24 -11.11
CA ASP A 50 0.66 12.73 -10.56
C ASP A 50 0.74 12.37 -9.07
N VAL A 51 1.53 11.34 -8.75
CA VAL A 51 1.62 10.81 -7.39
C VAL A 51 2.10 11.85 -6.40
N MET A 52 3.07 12.67 -6.77
CA MET A 52 3.59 13.68 -5.87
C MET A 52 2.55 14.77 -5.60
N ALA A 53 1.78 15.14 -6.63
CA ALA A 53 0.68 16.08 -6.45
C ALA A 53 -0.42 15.50 -5.57
N VAL A 54 -0.72 14.19 -5.72
CA VAL A 54 -1.68 13.51 -4.87
C VAL A 54 -1.21 13.55 -3.41
N PHE A 55 0.06 13.29 -3.17
CA PHE A 55 0.61 13.34 -1.82
C PHE A 55 0.52 14.73 -1.22
N GLY A 56 0.81 15.77 -2.00
CA GLY A 56 0.64 17.14 -1.55
C GLY A 56 -0.81 17.45 -1.17
N CYS A 57 -1.74 16.98 -2.00
CA CYS A 57 -3.16 17.14 -1.72
C CYS A 57 -3.56 16.41 -0.44
N MET A 58 -3.11 15.17 -0.26
CA MET A 58 -3.39 14.41 0.96
C MET A 58 -2.84 15.11 2.19
N LYS A 59 -1.66 15.66 2.08
CA LYS A 59 -1.04 16.38 3.18
C LYS A 59 -1.88 17.60 3.59
N GLU A 60 -2.37 18.35 2.62
CA GLU A 60 -3.23 19.49 2.90
C GLU A 60 -4.55 19.06 3.51
N LYS A 61 -5.07 17.90 3.09
CA LYS A 61 -6.39 17.44 3.49
C LYS A 61 -6.34 16.35 4.55
N ARG A 62 -5.24 16.30 5.32
CA ARG A 62 -5.05 15.28 6.36
C ARG A 62 -6.26 15.11 7.28
N PRO A 63 -6.89 16.19 7.78
CA PRO A 63 -8.04 16.03 8.69
C PRO A 63 -9.24 15.36 8.04
N GLN A 64 -9.29 15.30 6.72
CA GLN A 64 -10.42 14.71 6.00
C GLN A 64 -10.17 13.27 5.58
N LEU A 65 -8.96 12.75 5.79
CA LEU A 65 -8.65 11.38 5.44
C LEU A 65 -9.34 10.40 6.38
N SER A 66 -9.69 9.23 5.86
CA SER A 66 -10.16 8.15 6.71
C SER A 66 -9.04 7.74 7.67
N ALA A 67 -9.38 7.10 8.77
CA ALA A 67 -8.40 6.66 9.75
C ALA A 67 -7.37 5.72 9.11
N ALA A 68 -7.82 4.82 8.22
CA ALA A 68 -6.93 3.89 7.55
C ALA A 68 -5.94 4.62 6.65
N CYS A 69 -6.41 5.59 5.87
CA CYS A 69 -5.55 6.35 4.99
C CYS A 69 -4.63 7.29 5.79
N ASP A 70 -5.10 7.83 6.89
CA ASP A 70 -4.27 8.67 7.74
C ASP A 70 -3.06 7.93 8.27
N ARG A 71 -3.24 6.65 8.63
CA ARG A 71 -2.11 5.82 9.06
C ARG A 71 -1.09 5.63 7.95
N VAL A 72 -1.57 5.43 6.72
CA VAL A 72 -0.70 5.32 5.56
C VAL A 72 0.06 6.62 5.33
N ALA A 73 -0.64 7.75 5.41
CA ALA A 73 -0.04 9.06 5.24
C ALA A 73 1.09 9.27 6.23
N LYS A 74 0.87 8.90 7.49
CA LYS A 74 1.90 8.99 8.52
C LYS A 74 3.10 8.12 8.18
N ALA A 75 2.86 6.90 7.70
CA ALA A 75 3.94 5.99 7.36
C ALA A 75 4.80 6.53 6.22
N HIS A 76 4.24 7.36 5.36
CA HIS A 76 4.97 8.00 4.26
C HIS A 76 5.47 9.41 4.62
N GLY A 77 5.33 9.83 5.85
CA GLY A 77 5.84 11.12 6.29
C GLY A 77 5.00 12.32 5.88
N LEU A 78 3.76 12.09 5.58
CA LEU A 78 2.88 13.19 5.16
C LEU A 78 2.28 13.95 6.34
#